data_d77def4e3d7a3a7594d1f8ee2d65c09a
#
_entry.id   d77def4e3d7a3a7594d1f8ee2d65c09a
#
_cell.length_a   1.000
_cell.length_b   1.000
_cell.length_c   1.000
_cell.angle_alpha   90.00
_cell.angle_beta   90.00
_cell.angle_gamma   90.00
#
_symmetry.space_group_name_H-M   'P 1'
#
loop_
_entity.id
_entity.type
_entity.pdbx_description
1 polymer ?
#
loop_
_entity_poly.entity_id
_entity_poly.type
_entity_poly.pdbx_seq_one_letter_code
_entity_poly.pdbx_strand_id
1 'polypeptide(L)'
;MKTFGRVLTAMVTSFNNDGSVNIENCVAIANHLLDNGSDGLVVCGTTGENPTMSRDEKLALFNAIAKECGHKGSIIANVGSNDTMASAEFVKEVSKIDGIDGLLVVVPYYNKPNQQGQYLHFKTIAEATTLPIMVYNVPSRVGTGIFPTTLVQLHNEYPHICAIKEASGNLMIASEIKRLMPGDDFMVYSGDDGLTLPMLSIGGCGVVSVVSHIAGKDMNAMIQAYESGHNYKAIRIHQALSEIIKAMFITTNPIPVKYAARKIGLPVGKFNLPMCEPTADEEAYIDKALAEYLK
;
A
#
# COMPACT_ATOMS: atom_id res chain seq x y z
N MET A 1 -3.65 -14.83 13.95
CA MET A 1 -2.68 -13.76 13.62
C MET A 1 -3.42 -12.42 13.65
N LYS A 2 -2.81 -11.33 14.11
CA LYS A 2 -3.45 -10.01 14.10
C LYS A 2 -3.61 -9.57 12.63
N THR A 3 -4.82 -9.20 12.21
CA THR A 3 -5.05 -8.65 10.86
C THR A 3 -4.55 -7.21 10.80
N PHE A 4 -4.08 -6.75 9.65
CA PHE A 4 -3.65 -5.36 9.47
C PHE A 4 -4.81 -4.36 9.33
N GLY A 5 -6.05 -4.84 9.22
CA GLY A 5 -7.24 -4.07 8.89
C GLY A 5 -7.70 -4.30 7.46
N ARG A 6 -8.76 -3.58 7.04
CA ARG A 6 -9.39 -3.73 5.72
C ARG A 6 -8.94 -2.69 4.72
N VAL A 7 -8.82 -1.44 5.16
CA VAL A 7 -8.35 -0.32 4.35
C VAL A 7 -6.98 0.12 4.87
N LEU A 8 -5.95 -0.21 4.12
CA LEU A 8 -4.58 0.20 4.40
C LEU A 8 -4.20 1.31 3.41
N THR A 9 -3.92 2.52 3.89
CA THR A 9 -3.54 3.60 2.97
C THR A 9 -2.06 3.56 2.64
N ALA A 10 -1.74 3.44 1.35
CA ALA A 10 -0.38 3.65 0.85
C ALA A 10 -0.06 5.15 0.93
N MET A 11 0.42 5.59 2.07
CA MET A 11 0.54 7.00 2.45
C MET A 11 1.54 7.75 1.56
N VAL A 12 1.18 8.97 1.13
CA VAL A 12 2.11 9.92 0.52
C VAL A 12 3.13 10.42 1.54
N THR A 13 4.32 10.81 1.08
CA THR A 13 5.33 11.47 1.91
C THR A 13 5.33 12.97 1.62
N SER A 14 5.35 13.78 2.66
CA SER A 14 5.53 15.24 2.55
C SER A 14 7.01 15.58 2.48
N PHE A 15 7.41 16.40 1.50
CA PHE A 15 8.77 16.89 1.37
C PHE A 15 8.84 18.41 1.52
N ASN A 16 9.92 18.88 2.16
CA ASN A 16 10.30 20.27 2.25
C ASN A 16 10.78 20.81 0.89
N ASN A 17 11.02 22.13 0.80
CA ASN A 17 11.48 22.74 -0.44
C ASN A 17 12.89 22.28 -0.87
N ASP A 18 13.72 21.82 0.06
CA ASP A 18 15.06 21.27 -0.21
C ASP A 18 15.04 19.78 -0.57
N GLY A 19 13.86 19.12 -0.53
CA GLY A 19 13.67 17.72 -0.86
C GLY A 19 13.77 16.76 0.33
N SER A 20 14.10 17.24 1.52
CA SER A 20 14.09 16.43 2.74
C SER A 20 12.66 16.09 3.18
N VAL A 21 12.51 15.00 3.93
CA VAL A 21 11.21 14.58 4.47
C VAL A 21 10.72 15.55 5.53
N ASN A 22 9.47 16.03 5.41
CA ASN A 22 8.81 16.80 6.46
C ASN A 22 8.05 15.86 7.40
N ILE A 23 8.69 15.47 8.50
CA ILE A 23 8.15 14.50 9.46
C ILE A 23 6.85 14.99 10.10
N GLU A 24 6.78 16.26 10.50
CA GLU A 24 5.59 16.85 11.14
C GLU A 24 4.37 16.77 10.22
N ASN A 25 4.53 17.19 8.98
CA ASN A 25 3.46 17.08 7.97
C ASN A 25 3.07 15.63 7.70
N CYS A 26 4.04 14.70 7.65
CA CYS A 26 3.74 13.26 7.47
C CYS A 26 2.92 12.71 8.64
N VAL A 27 3.21 13.11 9.88
CA VAL A 27 2.42 12.72 11.07
C VAL A 27 1.01 13.32 10.99
N ALA A 28 0.86 14.57 10.55
CA ALA A 28 -0.45 15.19 10.35
C ALA A 28 -1.28 14.44 9.28
N ILE A 29 -0.66 14.08 8.15
CA ILE A 29 -1.28 13.26 7.10
C ILE A 29 -1.70 11.90 7.67
N ALA A 30 -0.81 11.21 8.39
CA ALA A 30 -1.08 9.89 8.98
C ALA A 30 -2.29 9.93 9.92
N ASN A 31 -2.35 10.91 10.81
CA ASN A 31 -3.51 11.11 11.70
C ASN A 31 -4.79 11.36 10.91
N HIS A 32 -4.76 12.22 9.90
CA HIS A 32 -5.92 12.48 9.06
C HIS A 32 -6.43 11.19 8.40
N LEU A 33 -5.55 10.36 7.84
CA LEU A 33 -5.93 9.12 7.16
C LEU A 33 -6.58 8.13 8.12
N LEU A 34 -6.00 7.92 9.30
CA LEU A 34 -6.53 7.01 10.31
C LEU A 34 -7.88 7.52 10.88
N ASP A 35 -8.05 8.84 11.05
CA ASP A 35 -9.31 9.43 11.49
C ASP A 35 -10.39 9.45 10.39
N ASN A 36 -10.02 9.17 9.13
CA ASN A 36 -10.92 9.21 7.98
C ASN A 36 -11.07 7.88 7.23
N GLY A 37 -11.03 6.76 7.95
CA GLY A 37 -11.47 5.45 7.43
C GLY A 37 -10.35 4.49 7.07
N SER A 38 -9.08 4.84 7.29
CA SER A 38 -7.97 3.90 7.19
C SER A 38 -7.83 3.09 8.48
N ASP A 39 -7.68 1.76 8.37
CA ASP A 39 -7.38 0.87 9.50
C ASP A 39 -5.87 0.77 9.75
N GLY A 40 -5.07 1.20 8.79
CA GLY A 40 -3.63 1.20 8.88
C GLY A 40 -2.96 1.95 7.72
N LEU A 41 -1.66 2.09 7.81
CA LEU A 41 -0.84 2.84 6.86
C LEU A 41 0.30 1.98 6.33
N VAL A 42 0.54 2.07 5.02
CA VAL A 42 1.78 1.59 4.39
C VAL A 42 2.69 2.80 4.18
N VAL A 43 3.75 2.88 4.98
CA VAL A 43 4.68 4.01 5.01
C VAL A 43 5.87 3.75 4.08
N CYS A 44 6.34 4.76 3.37
CA CYS A 44 7.44 4.68 2.40
C CYS A 44 7.20 3.65 1.28
N GLY A 45 5.94 3.42 0.87
CA GLY A 45 5.63 2.63 -0.32
C GLY A 45 5.95 3.41 -1.61
N THR A 46 5.48 2.88 -2.75
CA THR A 46 5.58 3.58 -4.05
C THR A 46 4.92 4.96 -3.99
N THR A 47 3.73 5.04 -3.40
CA THR A 47 2.98 6.29 -3.21
C THR A 47 3.72 7.28 -2.30
N GLY A 48 4.55 6.78 -1.39
CA GLY A 48 5.41 7.58 -0.51
C GLY A 48 6.75 7.98 -1.14
N GLU A 49 6.94 7.80 -2.46
CA GLU A 49 8.16 8.17 -3.20
C GLU A 49 9.45 7.55 -2.61
N ASN A 50 9.35 6.31 -2.11
CA ASN A 50 10.46 5.56 -1.48
C ASN A 50 11.83 5.62 -2.20
N PRO A 51 11.92 5.56 -3.55
CA PRO A 51 13.22 5.55 -4.21
C PRO A 51 14.06 6.82 -4.03
N THR A 52 13.43 7.94 -3.69
CA THR A 52 14.10 9.25 -3.54
C THR A 52 14.37 9.62 -2.08
N MET A 53 14.10 8.70 -1.15
CA MET A 53 14.36 8.87 0.28
C MET A 53 15.62 8.12 0.70
N SER A 54 16.44 8.76 1.52
CA SER A 54 17.57 8.11 2.18
C SER A 54 17.10 7.09 3.22
N ARG A 55 18.01 6.19 3.62
CA ARG A 55 17.72 5.19 4.69
C ARG A 55 17.39 5.88 6.02
N ASP A 56 18.11 6.92 6.37
CA ASP A 56 17.92 7.66 7.63
C ASP A 56 16.57 8.37 7.67
N GLU A 57 16.15 8.99 6.56
CA GLU A 57 14.83 9.61 6.44
C GLU A 57 13.70 8.59 6.61
N LYS A 58 13.84 7.40 6.02
CA LYS A 58 12.86 6.31 6.19
C LYS A 58 12.78 5.86 7.64
N LEU A 59 13.90 5.64 8.30
CA LEU A 59 13.94 5.24 9.72
C LEU A 59 13.34 6.33 10.62
N ALA A 60 13.67 7.60 10.38
CA ALA A 60 13.08 8.73 11.12
C ALA A 60 11.56 8.79 10.93
N LEU A 61 11.07 8.60 9.70
CA LEU A 61 9.65 8.60 9.39
C LEU A 61 8.93 7.40 10.03
N PHE A 62 9.48 6.19 9.96
CA PHE A 62 8.90 5.00 10.59
C PHE A 62 8.78 5.20 12.11
N ASN A 63 9.84 5.68 12.77
CA ASN A 63 9.82 5.96 14.22
C ASN A 63 8.74 6.99 14.57
N ALA A 64 8.65 8.09 13.83
CA ALA A 64 7.68 9.14 14.10
C ALA A 64 6.24 8.65 13.92
N ILE A 65 5.94 7.97 12.80
CA ILE A 65 4.59 7.46 12.53
C ILE A 65 4.21 6.35 13.52
N ALA A 66 5.10 5.42 13.83
CA ALA A 66 4.84 4.36 14.79
C ALA A 66 4.54 4.93 16.19
N LYS A 67 5.34 5.89 16.64
CA LYS A 67 5.17 6.55 17.94
C LYS A 67 3.88 7.34 18.05
N GLU A 68 3.60 8.18 17.05
CA GLU A 68 2.49 9.15 17.13
C GLU A 68 1.15 8.56 16.67
N CYS A 69 1.15 7.52 15.80
CA CYS A 69 -0.05 7.01 15.17
C CYS A 69 -0.31 5.51 15.40
N GLY A 70 0.66 4.74 15.88
CA GLY A 70 0.55 3.27 16.04
C GLY A 70 -0.55 2.81 17.01
N HIS A 71 -1.03 3.69 17.88
CA HIS A 71 -2.17 3.39 18.75
C HIS A 71 -3.54 3.48 18.04
N LYS A 72 -3.61 4.09 16.84
CA LYS A 72 -4.84 4.28 16.06
C LYS A 72 -5.05 3.21 15.00
N GLY A 73 -3.99 2.64 14.45
CA GLY A 73 -4.08 1.68 13.36
C GLY A 73 -2.76 0.96 13.11
N SER A 74 -2.77 -0.01 12.21
CA SER A 74 -1.58 -0.79 11.88
C SER A 74 -0.56 0.02 11.07
N ILE A 75 0.71 -0.06 11.43
CA ILE A 75 1.80 0.61 10.71
C ILE A 75 2.64 -0.45 9.98
N ILE A 76 2.64 -0.39 8.65
CA ILE A 76 3.37 -1.30 7.78
C ILE A 76 4.51 -0.52 7.12
N ALA A 77 5.74 -0.90 7.42
CA ALA A 77 6.94 -0.26 6.86
C ALA A 77 7.34 -0.92 5.53
N ASN A 78 7.51 -0.13 4.46
CA ASN A 78 8.08 -0.66 3.23
C ASN A 78 9.61 -0.73 3.32
N VAL A 79 10.14 -1.95 3.22
CA VAL A 79 11.56 -2.25 3.41
C VAL A 79 12.21 -2.95 2.21
N GLY A 80 11.39 -3.38 1.23
CA GLY A 80 11.86 -4.14 0.08
C GLY A 80 12.63 -3.29 -0.94
N SER A 81 13.67 -3.89 -1.50
CA SER A 81 14.39 -3.39 -2.67
C SER A 81 14.73 -4.54 -3.61
N ASN A 82 15.44 -4.27 -4.70
CA ASN A 82 15.95 -5.30 -5.61
C ASN A 82 17.32 -5.87 -5.19
N ASP A 83 17.84 -5.46 -4.04
CA ASP A 83 19.03 -6.01 -3.37
C ASP A 83 18.59 -6.78 -2.13
N THR A 84 18.84 -8.10 -2.14
CA THR A 84 18.43 -9.01 -1.07
C THR A 84 19.11 -8.69 0.26
N MET A 85 20.43 -8.48 0.23
CA MET A 85 21.19 -8.25 1.45
C MET A 85 20.91 -6.88 2.07
N ALA A 86 20.82 -5.84 1.22
CA ALA A 86 20.42 -4.50 1.68
C ALA A 86 19.01 -4.52 2.29
N SER A 87 18.06 -5.27 1.69
CA SER A 87 16.71 -5.43 2.24
C SER A 87 16.72 -6.17 3.58
N ALA A 88 17.47 -7.28 3.71
CA ALA A 88 17.56 -8.04 4.95
C ALA A 88 18.21 -7.24 6.10
N GLU A 89 19.24 -6.43 5.80
CA GLU A 89 19.85 -5.54 6.79
C GLU A 89 18.89 -4.43 7.22
N PHE A 90 18.16 -3.82 6.27
CA PHE A 90 17.18 -2.80 6.60
C PHE A 90 16.02 -3.34 7.43
N VAL A 91 15.56 -4.54 7.13
CA VAL A 91 14.56 -5.27 7.93
C VAL A 91 15.00 -5.44 9.39
N LYS A 92 16.27 -5.82 9.65
CA LYS A 92 16.79 -5.94 11.01
C LYS A 92 16.72 -4.64 11.81
N GLU A 93 16.92 -3.50 11.17
CA GLU A 93 16.83 -2.19 11.81
C GLU A 93 15.38 -1.79 12.06
N VAL A 94 14.52 -1.91 11.05
CA VAL A 94 13.10 -1.57 11.16
C VAL A 94 12.39 -2.46 12.18
N SER A 95 12.78 -3.72 12.29
CA SER A 95 12.21 -4.66 13.28
C SER A 95 12.49 -4.29 14.74
N LYS A 96 13.37 -3.33 15.00
CA LYS A 96 13.66 -2.79 16.35
C LYS A 96 12.79 -1.58 16.71
N ILE A 97 11.99 -1.08 15.76
CA ILE A 97 11.14 0.09 15.98
C ILE A 97 9.82 -0.39 16.60
N ASP A 98 9.55 0.03 17.83
CA ASP A 98 8.31 -0.28 18.52
C ASP A 98 7.12 0.35 17.77
N GLY A 99 6.02 -0.41 17.62
CA GLY A 99 4.81 0.05 16.96
C GLY A 99 4.77 -0.18 15.44
N ILE A 100 5.77 -0.86 14.86
CA ILE A 100 5.68 -1.42 13.51
C ILE A 100 4.97 -2.79 13.59
N ASP A 101 3.81 -2.90 12.93
CA ASP A 101 2.99 -4.11 12.93
C ASP A 101 3.31 -5.09 11.79
N GLY A 102 3.99 -4.63 10.75
CA GLY A 102 4.36 -5.45 9.62
C GLY A 102 5.27 -4.76 8.61
N LEU A 103 5.73 -5.55 7.67
CA LEU A 103 6.67 -5.13 6.63
C LEU A 103 6.06 -5.34 5.25
N LEU A 104 6.20 -4.37 4.35
CA LEU A 104 5.90 -4.52 2.93
C LEU A 104 7.20 -4.79 2.18
N VAL A 105 7.23 -5.88 1.41
CA VAL A 105 8.41 -6.26 0.61
C VAL A 105 8.00 -6.45 -0.84
N VAL A 106 8.47 -5.57 -1.71
CA VAL A 106 8.21 -5.63 -3.15
C VAL A 106 9.00 -6.77 -3.81
N VAL A 107 8.41 -7.43 -4.80
CA VAL A 107 9.13 -8.33 -5.71
C VAL A 107 10.30 -7.56 -6.33
N PRO A 108 11.54 -8.12 -6.39
CA PRO A 108 12.70 -7.41 -6.93
C PRO A 108 12.45 -6.87 -8.33
N TYR A 109 12.57 -5.55 -8.47
CA TYR A 109 12.39 -4.82 -9.71
C TYR A 109 13.70 -4.72 -10.49
N TYR A 110 13.62 -4.45 -11.79
CA TYR A 110 14.74 -4.18 -12.69
C TYR A 110 15.59 -5.42 -13.04
N ASN A 111 16.19 -6.10 -12.05
CA ASN A 111 17.03 -7.31 -12.23
C ASN A 111 16.21 -8.60 -12.51
N LYS A 112 14.88 -8.57 -12.36
CA LYS A 112 13.91 -9.60 -12.80
C LYS A 112 14.32 -11.03 -12.47
N PRO A 113 14.51 -11.40 -11.20
CA PRO A 113 14.89 -12.76 -10.83
C PRO A 113 13.80 -13.77 -11.25
N ASN A 114 14.22 -14.99 -11.59
CA ASN A 114 13.30 -16.12 -11.76
C ASN A 114 12.67 -16.51 -10.42
N GLN A 115 11.73 -17.47 -10.41
CA GLN A 115 10.99 -17.85 -9.20
C GLN A 115 11.90 -18.39 -8.09
N GLN A 116 12.96 -19.12 -8.43
CA GLN A 116 13.95 -19.57 -7.45
C GLN A 116 14.70 -18.40 -6.83
N GLY A 117 15.08 -17.39 -7.61
CA GLY A 117 15.72 -16.17 -7.10
C GLY A 117 14.77 -15.35 -6.22
N GLN A 118 13.48 -15.26 -6.58
CA GLN A 118 12.46 -14.63 -5.74
C GLN A 118 12.27 -15.38 -4.43
N TYR A 119 12.17 -16.70 -4.48
CA TYR A 119 12.10 -17.54 -3.28
C TYR A 119 13.28 -17.27 -2.34
N LEU A 120 14.53 -17.30 -2.84
CA LEU A 120 15.72 -17.04 -2.05
C LEU A 120 15.76 -15.63 -1.48
N HIS A 121 15.28 -14.64 -2.23
CA HIS A 121 15.17 -13.25 -1.79
C HIS A 121 14.24 -13.14 -0.59
N PHE A 122 12.99 -13.61 -0.71
CA PHE A 122 12.01 -13.53 0.39
C PHE A 122 12.40 -14.40 1.59
N LYS A 123 12.99 -15.57 1.36
CA LYS A 123 13.56 -16.42 2.40
C LYS A 123 14.58 -15.66 3.25
N THR A 124 15.60 -15.06 2.61
CA THR A 124 16.65 -14.32 3.31
C THR A 124 16.10 -13.15 4.12
N ILE A 125 15.08 -12.45 3.59
CA ILE A 125 14.40 -11.37 4.31
C ILE A 125 13.60 -11.92 5.49
N ALA A 126 12.86 -13.02 5.31
CA ALA A 126 12.08 -13.64 6.37
C ALA A 126 12.96 -14.16 7.53
N GLU A 127 14.13 -14.69 7.23
CA GLU A 127 15.11 -15.12 8.24
C GLU A 127 15.69 -13.95 9.06
N ALA A 128 15.53 -12.72 8.60
CA ALA A 128 16.04 -11.51 9.27
C ALA A 128 15.06 -10.89 10.27
N THR A 129 13.81 -11.39 10.38
CA THR A 129 12.75 -10.80 11.21
C THR A 129 11.74 -11.84 11.67
N THR A 130 10.96 -11.48 12.69
CA THR A 130 9.75 -12.20 13.09
C THR A 130 8.47 -11.37 12.84
N LEU A 131 8.61 -10.13 12.35
CA LEU A 131 7.47 -9.31 12.01
C LEU A 131 6.70 -9.89 10.82
N PRO A 132 5.38 -9.73 10.79
CA PRO A 132 4.55 -10.11 9.65
C PRO A 132 5.02 -9.45 8.35
N ILE A 133 5.12 -10.22 7.27
CA ILE A 133 5.55 -9.76 5.95
C ILE A 133 4.37 -9.81 4.97
N MET A 134 4.11 -8.68 4.31
CA MET A 134 3.24 -8.56 3.15
C MET A 134 4.11 -8.49 1.89
N VAL A 135 4.02 -9.50 1.03
CA VAL A 135 4.66 -9.49 -0.29
C VAL A 135 3.94 -8.48 -1.18
N TYR A 136 4.68 -7.70 -1.97
CA TYR A 136 4.08 -6.77 -2.92
C TYR A 136 4.34 -7.22 -4.36
N ASN A 137 3.29 -7.70 -5.03
CA ASN A 137 3.31 -8.14 -6.42
C ASN A 137 2.74 -7.07 -7.35
N VAL A 138 3.60 -6.46 -8.17
CA VAL A 138 3.24 -5.37 -9.09
C VAL A 138 4.01 -5.49 -10.41
N PRO A 139 3.67 -6.47 -11.26
CA PRO A 139 4.43 -6.76 -12.48
C PRO A 139 4.60 -5.57 -13.42
N SER A 140 3.63 -4.64 -13.46
CA SER A 140 3.68 -3.43 -14.28
C SER A 140 4.82 -2.48 -13.92
N ARG A 141 5.31 -2.52 -12.66
CA ARG A 141 6.42 -1.69 -12.18
C ARG A 141 7.73 -2.45 -12.10
N VAL A 142 7.69 -3.74 -11.74
CA VAL A 142 8.90 -4.54 -11.49
C VAL A 142 9.35 -5.36 -12.70
N GLY A 143 8.47 -5.57 -13.68
CA GLY A 143 8.75 -6.32 -14.91
C GLY A 143 8.76 -7.85 -14.73
N THR A 144 8.39 -8.36 -13.56
CA THR A 144 8.17 -9.78 -13.24
C THR A 144 7.12 -9.88 -12.14
N GLY A 145 6.67 -11.10 -11.81
CA GLY A 145 5.73 -11.36 -10.72
C GLY A 145 6.10 -12.61 -9.95
N ILE A 146 5.62 -12.73 -8.71
CA ILE A 146 5.72 -13.95 -7.94
C ILE A 146 4.58 -14.89 -8.31
N PHE A 147 4.90 -16.18 -8.49
CA PHE A 147 3.88 -17.18 -8.76
C PHE A 147 3.18 -17.62 -7.46
N PRO A 148 1.87 -17.96 -7.54
CA PRO A 148 1.15 -18.48 -6.38
C PRO A 148 1.84 -19.66 -5.70
N THR A 149 2.43 -20.59 -6.47
CA THR A 149 3.18 -21.75 -5.94
C THR A 149 4.43 -21.34 -5.15
N THR A 150 5.18 -20.34 -5.61
CA THR A 150 6.34 -19.79 -4.90
C THR A 150 5.90 -19.13 -3.58
N LEU A 151 4.79 -18.41 -3.60
CA LEU A 151 4.23 -17.76 -2.41
C LEU A 151 3.76 -18.79 -1.38
N VAL A 152 3.09 -19.87 -1.81
CA VAL A 152 2.68 -21.00 -0.94
C VAL A 152 3.89 -21.64 -0.28
N GLN A 153 4.95 -21.92 -1.05
CA GLN A 153 6.18 -22.49 -0.49
C GLN A 153 6.76 -21.57 0.59
N LEU A 154 6.86 -20.28 0.32
CA LEU A 154 7.35 -19.29 1.27
C LEU A 154 6.51 -19.23 2.55
N HIS A 155 5.18 -19.19 2.44
CA HIS A 155 4.28 -19.17 3.58
C HIS A 155 4.39 -20.43 4.45
N ASN A 156 4.47 -21.61 3.82
CA ASN A 156 4.59 -22.88 4.54
C ASN A 156 5.90 -22.97 5.35
N GLU A 157 7.00 -22.44 4.83
CA GLU A 157 8.30 -22.46 5.51
C GLU A 157 8.46 -21.27 6.49
N TYR A 158 7.85 -20.12 6.17
CA TYR A 158 7.91 -18.88 6.93
C TYR A 158 6.49 -18.33 7.15
N PRO A 159 5.73 -18.83 8.13
CA PRO A 159 4.32 -18.46 8.32
C PRO A 159 4.07 -16.96 8.58
N HIS A 160 5.09 -16.20 8.98
CA HIS A 160 5.00 -14.76 9.12
C HIS A 160 5.06 -14.01 7.76
N ILE A 161 5.38 -14.68 6.63
CA ILE A 161 4.99 -14.22 5.29
C ILE A 161 3.51 -14.54 5.16
N CYS A 162 2.65 -13.64 5.59
CA CYS A 162 1.23 -13.91 5.86
C CYS A 162 0.26 -13.09 5.00
N ALA A 163 0.78 -12.24 4.13
CA ALA A 163 -0.06 -11.40 3.28
C ALA A 163 0.58 -11.13 1.92
N ILE A 164 -0.26 -10.77 0.96
CA ILE A 164 0.15 -10.19 -0.31
C ILE A 164 -0.67 -8.95 -0.63
N LYS A 165 0.01 -7.89 -1.11
CA LYS A 165 -0.58 -6.81 -1.88
C LYS A 165 -0.50 -7.22 -3.35
N GLU A 166 -1.64 -7.66 -3.90
CA GLU A 166 -1.74 -8.11 -5.29
C GLU A 166 -2.17 -6.94 -6.18
N ALA A 167 -1.26 -6.47 -6.99
CA ALA A 167 -1.43 -5.31 -7.87
C ALA A 167 -1.10 -5.62 -9.35
N SER A 168 -1.25 -6.88 -9.77
CA SER A 168 -1.10 -7.27 -11.17
C SER A 168 -2.30 -6.88 -12.04
N GLY A 169 -3.45 -6.58 -11.42
CA GLY A 169 -4.72 -6.41 -12.12
C GLY A 169 -5.38 -7.73 -12.56
N ASN A 170 -4.77 -8.87 -12.27
CA ASN A 170 -5.28 -10.18 -12.67
C ASN A 170 -5.89 -10.93 -11.48
N LEU A 171 -7.23 -10.88 -11.37
CA LEU A 171 -7.97 -11.56 -10.32
C LEU A 171 -7.77 -13.08 -10.30
N MET A 172 -7.38 -13.70 -11.41
CA MET A 172 -7.11 -15.14 -11.45
C MET A 172 -5.89 -15.53 -10.59
N ILE A 173 -4.89 -14.63 -10.48
CA ILE A 173 -3.75 -14.85 -9.58
C ILE A 173 -4.22 -14.86 -8.12
N ALA A 174 -5.02 -13.88 -7.72
CA ALA A 174 -5.59 -13.82 -6.38
C ALA A 174 -6.48 -15.03 -6.06
N SER A 175 -7.32 -15.43 -7.02
CA SER A 175 -8.17 -16.62 -6.94
C SER A 175 -7.35 -17.89 -6.74
N GLU A 176 -6.25 -18.05 -7.49
CA GLU A 176 -5.35 -19.18 -7.36
C GLU A 176 -4.62 -19.19 -6.01
N ILE A 177 -4.19 -18.04 -5.51
CA ILE A 177 -3.61 -17.91 -4.17
C ILE A 177 -4.62 -18.39 -3.11
N LYS A 178 -5.87 -17.94 -3.17
CA LYS A 178 -6.92 -18.36 -2.21
C LYS A 178 -7.31 -19.83 -2.37
N ARG A 179 -7.24 -20.38 -3.57
CA ARG A 179 -7.44 -21.81 -3.80
C ARG A 179 -6.35 -22.67 -3.15
N LEU A 180 -5.10 -22.22 -3.22
CA LEU A 180 -3.93 -22.93 -2.67
C LEU A 180 -3.76 -22.71 -1.16
N MET A 181 -4.18 -21.56 -0.65
CA MET A 181 -4.15 -21.19 0.76
C MET A 181 -5.57 -20.78 1.20
N PRO A 182 -6.49 -21.76 1.38
CA PRO A 182 -7.86 -21.49 1.80
C PRO A 182 -7.91 -20.99 3.25
N GLY A 183 -8.95 -20.24 3.58
CA GLY A 183 -9.14 -19.68 4.93
C GLY A 183 -8.47 -18.31 5.12
N ASP A 184 -8.25 -17.94 6.38
CA ASP A 184 -7.83 -16.60 6.78
C ASP A 184 -6.34 -16.52 7.21
N ASP A 185 -5.61 -17.62 7.11
CA ASP A 185 -4.20 -17.67 7.51
C ASP A 185 -3.30 -16.87 6.58
N PHE A 186 -3.73 -16.69 5.31
CA PHE A 186 -3.03 -15.86 4.35
C PHE A 186 -3.94 -14.77 3.78
N MET A 187 -3.55 -13.51 3.98
CA MET A 187 -4.33 -12.33 3.62
C MET A 187 -4.00 -11.86 2.20
N VAL A 188 -5.02 -11.67 1.36
CA VAL A 188 -4.88 -11.12 0.01
C VAL A 188 -5.51 -9.75 -0.04
N TYR A 189 -4.70 -8.71 -0.17
CA TYR A 189 -5.14 -7.32 -0.35
C TYR A 189 -5.10 -6.94 -1.81
N SER A 190 -6.14 -6.24 -2.28
CA SER A 190 -6.05 -5.56 -3.56
C SER A 190 -4.99 -4.45 -3.50
N GLY A 191 -4.13 -4.36 -4.51
CA GLY A 191 -3.24 -3.23 -4.71
C GLY A 191 -3.81 -2.18 -5.68
N ASP A 192 -5.05 -2.39 -6.12
CA ASP A 192 -5.81 -1.54 -7.04
C ASP A 192 -7.17 -1.20 -6.42
N ASP A 193 -7.44 0.10 -6.25
CA ASP A 193 -8.68 0.59 -5.63
C ASP A 193 -9.92 0.14 -6.41
N GLY A 194 -9.86 0.16 -7.74
CA GLY A 194 -10.97 -0.25 -8.62
C GLY A 194 -11.27 -1.74 -8.56
N LEU A 195 -10.31 -2.56 -8.13
CA LEU A 195 -10.48 -4.01 -7.98
C LEU A 195 -10.79 -4.44 -6.54
N THR A 196 -11.01 -3.51 -5.61
CA THR A 196 -11.30 -3.84 -4.21
C THR A 196 -12.52 -4.74 -4.07
N LEU A 197 -13.68 -4.34 -4.58
CA LEU A 197 -14.92 -5.13 -4.47
C LEU A 197 -14.84 -6.48 -5.22
N PRO A 198 -14.35 -6.57 -6.46
CA PRO A 198 -14.06 -7.85 -7.11
C PRO A 198 -13.11 -8.75 -6.32
N MET A 199 -12.07 -8.18 -5.69
CA MET A 199 -11.11 -8.93 -4.87
C MET A 199 -11.78 -9.54 -3.63
N LEU A 200 -12.67 -8.80 -2.96
CA LEU A 200 -13.45 -9.33 -1.84
C LEU A 200 -14.31 -10.52 -2.26
N SER A 201 -14.90 -10.48 -3.46
CA SER A 201 -15.77 -11.56 -3.97
C SER A 201 -15.07 -12.88 -4.22
N ILE A 202 -13.75 -12.89 -4.32
CA ILE A 202 -12.92 -14.09 -4.50
C ILE A 202 -12.08 -14.45 -3.26
N GLY A 203 -12.42 -13.86 -2.10
CA GLY A 203 -11.78 -14.17 -0.82
C GLY A 203 -10.63 -13.26 -0.43
N GLY A 204 -10.47 -12.10 -1.09
CA GLY A 204 -9.59 -11.04 -0.61
C GLY A 204 -10.12 -10.43 0.69
N CYS A 205 -9.23 -9.80 1.46
CA CYS A 205 -9.55 -9.29 2.80
C CYS A 205 -9.61 -7.75 2.90
N GLY A 206 -9.21 -7.04 1.84
CA GLY A 206 -9.17 -5.59 1.87
C GLY A 206 -8.36 -4.99 0.73
N VAL A 207 -7.87 -3.79 0.93
CA VAL A 207 -7.13 -3.00 -0.07
C VAL A 207 -5.94 -2.27 0.55
N VAL A 208 -4.84 -2.20 -0.20
CA VAL A 208 -3.77 -1.20 0.04
C VAL A 208 -4.02 -0.04 -0.92
N SER A 209 -4.78 0.90 -0.46
CA SER A 209 -5.47 1.94 -1.22
C SER A 209 -4.61 3.18 -1.47
N VAL A 210 -4.87 3.84 -2.58
CA VAL A 210 -4.41 5.20 -2.89
C VAL A 210 -5.55 6.20 -2.72
N VAL A 211 -6.75 5.88 -3.23
CA VAL A 211 -7.91 6.77 -3.18
C VAL A 211 -8.38 7.05 -1.75
N SER A 212 -8.01 6.23 -0.79
CA SER A 212 -8.32 6.43 0.64
C SER A 212 -7.76 7.72 1.25
N HIS A 213 -6.82 8.40 0.58
CA HIS A 213 -6.44 9.78 0.95
C HIS A 213 -7.61 10.76 0.85
N ILE A 214 -8.56 10.49 -0.03
CA ILE A 214 -9.71 11.33 -0.34
C ILE A 214 -11.01 10.69 0.13
N ALA A 215 -11.17 9.39 -0.13
CA ALA A 215 -12.41 8.64 0.01
C ALA A 215 -12.30 7.45 0.99
N GLY A 216 -11.48 7.57 2.04
CA GLY A 216 -11.20 6.46 2.97
C GLY A 216 -12.47 5.95 3.66
N LYS A 217 -13.37 6.85 4.11
CA LYS A 217 -14.64 6.47 4.73
C LYS A 217 -15.53 5.66 3.80
N ASP A 218 -15.60 6.05 2.53
CA ASP A 218 -16.43 5.33 1.55
C ASP A 218 -15.82 3.99 1.15
N MET A 219 -14.48 3.91 1.03
CA MET A 219 -13.79 2.64 0.85
C MET A 219 -14.07 1.68 2.00
N ASN A 220 -14.00 2.15 3.23
CA ASN A 220 -14.33 1.35 4.42
C ASN A 220 -15.82 0.96 4.43
N ALA A 221 -16.74 1.89 4.17
CA ALA A 221 -18.16 1.63 4.09
C ALA A 221 -18.54 0.60 2.99
N MET A 222 -17.85 0.62 1.86
CA MET A 222 -18.02 -0.37 0.78
C MET A 222 -17.64 -1.77 1.27
N ILE A 223 -16.48 -1.91 1.91
CA ILE A 223 -15.99 -3.20 2.43
C ILE A 223 -16.94 -3.72 3.52
N GLN A 224 -17.29 -2.89 4.50
CA GLN A 224 -18.22 -3.24 5.57
C GLN A 224 -19.60 -3.67 5.03
N ALA A 225 -20.11 -2.97 4.02
CA ALA A 225 -21.37 -3.34 3.38
C ALA A 225 -21.29 -4.73 2.73
N TYR A 226 -20.19 -5.03 2.04
CA TYR A 226 -19.97 -6.33 1.44
C TYR A 226 -19.86 -7.44 2.49
N GLU A 227 -19.05 -7.28 3.53
CA GLU A 227 -18.84 -8.25 4.61
C GLU A 227 -20.13 -8.52 5.41
N SER A 228 -21.01 -7.52 5.51
CA SER A 228 -22.32 -7.65 6.17
C SER A 228 -23.41 -8.23 5.25
N GLY A 229 -23.06 -8.66 4.02
CA GLY A 229 -24.02 -9.23 3.06
C GLY A 229 -24.88 -8.19 2.32
N HIS A 230 -24.64 -6.88 2.51
CA HIS A 230 -25.35 -5.81 1.83
C HIS A 230 -24.73 -5.53 0.44
N ASN A 231 -24.64 -6.57 -0.39
CA ASN A 231 -23.90 -6.52 -1.66
C ASN A 231 -24.37 -5.40 -2.61
N TYR A 232 -25.68 -5.16 -2.69
CA TYR A 232 -26.20 -4.07 -3.53
C TYR A 232 -25.69 -2.70 -3.07
N LYS A 233 -25.62 -2.47 -1.75
CA LYS A 233 -25.03 -1.23 -1.20
C LYS A 233 -23.55 -1.12 -1.52
N ALA A 234 -22.79 -2.21 -1.37
CA ALA A 234 -21.38 -2.23 -1.73
C ALA A 234 -21.15 -1.91 -3.21
N ILE A 235 -21.96 -2.48 -4.13
CA ILE A 235 -21.91 -2.21 -5.56
C ILE A 235 -22.20 -0.72 -5.84
N ARG A 236 -23.20 -0.12 -5.19
CA ARG A 236 -23.52 1.30 -5.39
C ARG A 236 -22.40 2.22 -4.93
N ILE A 237 -21.75 1.92 -3.81
CA ILE A 237 -20.59 2.70 -3.33
C ILE A 237 -19.42 2.54 -4.31
N HIS A 238 -19.12 1.31 -4.75
CA HIS A 238 -18.09 1.03 -5.74
C HIS A 238 -18.29 1.84 -7.02
N GLN A 239 -19.52 1.88 -7.54
CA GLN A 239 -19.87 2.64 -8.74
C GLN A 239 -19.71 4.15 -8.52
N ALA A 240 -20.11 4.67 -7.35
CA ALA A 240 -19.96 6.08 -7.00
C ALA A 240 -18.47 6.51 -6.88
N LEU A 241 -17.59 5.60 -6.46
CA LEU A 241 -16.16 5.84 -6.34
C LEU A 241 -15.41 5.76 -7.70
N SER A 242 -16.03 5.24 -8.76
CA SER A 242 -15.32 4.90 -10.00
C SER A 242 -14.58 6.08 -10.64
N GLU A 243 -15.19 7.27 -10.68
CA GLU A 243 -14.55 8.44 -11.31
C GLU A 243 -13.42 9.02 -10.46
N ILE A 244 -13.57 9.08 -9.13
CA ILE A 244 -12.47 9.54 -8.26
C ILE A 244 -11.32 8.55 -8.25
N ILE A 245 -11.57 7.24 -8.27
CA ILE A 245 -10.54 6.21 -8.42
C ILE A 245 -9.79 6.42 -9.74
N LYS A 246 -10.49 6.55 -10.85
CA LYS A 246 -9.90 6.77 -12.17
C LYS A 246 -9.04 8.04 -12.21
N ALA A 247 -9.50 9.12 -11.58
CA ALA A 247 -8.72 10.35 -11.49
C ALA A 247 -7.41 10.18 -10.72
N MET A 248 -7.38 9.36 -9.67
CA MET A 248 -6.15 9.07 -8.92
C MET A 248 -5.11 8.25 -9.70
N PHE A 249 -5.47 7.75 -10.88
CA PHE A 249 -4.59 6.98 -11.76
C PHE A 249 -4.56 7.50 -13.20
N ILE A 250 -4.98 8.77 -13.42
CA ILE A 250 -4.96 9.40 -14.76
C ILE A 250 -3.53 9.51 -15.31
N THR A 251 -2.56 9.63 -14.42
CA THR A 251 -1.14 9.54 -14.71
C THR A 251 -0.44 8.73 -13.60
N THR A 252 0.89 8.67 -13.63
CA THR A 252 1.68 7.85 -12.69
C THR A 252 1.43 8.23 -11.22
N ASN A 253 0.95 7.27 -10.42
CA ASN A 253 0.90 7.41 -8.97
C ASN A 253 2.33 7.56 -8.39
N PRO A 254 2.60 8.60 -7.52
CA PRO A 254 1.65 9.34 -6.69
C PRO A 254 1.23 10.72 -7.22
N ILE A 255 1.47 11.09 -8.47
CA ILE A 255 1.22 12.44 -8.96
C ILE A 255 -0.24 12.89 -8.71
N PRO A 256 -1.27 12.14 -9.17
CA PRO A 256 -2.65 12.59 -8.99
C PRO A 256 -3.09 12.66 -7.53
N VAL A 257 -2.77 11.65 -6.73
CA VAL A 257 -3.23 11.61 -5.33
C VAL A 257 -2.57 12.67 -4.48
N LYS A 258 -1.30 12.99 -4.71
CA LYS A 258 -0.60 14.05 -3.97
C LYS A 258 -1.15 15.43 -4.33
N TYR A 259 -1.45 15.67 -5.61
CA TYR A 259 -2.16 16.86 -6.05
C TYR A 259 -3.56 16.97 -5.41
N ALA A 260 -4.36 15.91 -5.49
CA ALA A 260 -5.70 15.86 -4.91
C ALA A 260 -5.71 16.07 -3.39
N ALA A 261 -4.77 15.43 -2.68
CA ALA A 261 -4.60 15.59 -1.24
C ALA A 261 -4.28 17.04 -0.85
N ARG A 262 -3.47 17.74 -1.65
CA ARG A 262 -3.20 19.18 -1.48
C ARG A 262 -4.47 20.01 -1.64
N LYS A 263 -5.31 19.69 -2.64
CA LYS A 263 -6.57 20.40 -2.89
C LYS A 263 -7.56 20.29 -1.73
N ILE A 264 -7.56 19.18 -1.00
CA ILE A 264 -8.40 19.03 0.21
C ILE A 264 -7.72 19.52 1.49
N GLY A 265 -6.56 20.19 1.37
CA GLY A 265 -5.90 20.87 2.49
C GLY A 265 -4.86 20.02 3.24
N LEU A 266 -4.47 18.84 2.76
CA LEU A 266 -3.41 18.07 3.40
C LEU A 266 -2.02 18.65 3.08
N PRO A 267 -1.09 18.69 4.07
CA PRO A 267 0.22 19.31 3.92
C PRO A 267 1.22 18.37 3.21
N VAL A 268 0.94 18.00 1.98
CA VAL A 268 1.72 16.97 1.25
C VAL A 268 3.07 17.45 0.70
N GLY A 269 3.36 18.77 0.76
CA GLY A 269 4.62 19.32 0.26
C GLY A 269 4.78 19.19 -1.26
N LYS A 270 6.04 19.20 -1.71
CA LYS A 270 6.38 19.06 -3.12
C LYS A 270 6.66 17.61 -3.52
N PHE A 271 6.85 17.39 -4.82
CA PHE A 271 7.39 16.13 -5.36
C PHE A 271 8.92 16.14 -5.32
N ASN A 272 9.54 14.99 -5.13
CA ASN A 272 10.96 14.79 -5.40
C ASN A 272 11.14 14.22 -6.81
N LEU A 273 12.07 14.80 -7.59
CA LEU A 273 12.37 14.29 -8.92
C LEU A 273 12.75 12.80 -8.84
N PRO A 274 12.32 11.96 -9.80
CA PRO A 274 11.75 12.34 -11.10
C PRO A 274 10.23 12.61 -11.10
N MET A 275 9.54 12.51 -9.95
CA MET A 275 8.13 12.91 -9.85
C MET A 275 8.03 14.43 -9.92
N CYS A 276 6.97 14.94 -10.57
CA CYS A 276 6.72 16.37 -10.77
C CYS A 276 5.23 16.67 -10.64
N GLU A 277 4.87 17.95 -10.70
CA GLU A 277 3.47 18.37 -10.72
C GLU A 277 2.75 17.81 -11.95
N PRO A 278 1.43 17.52 -11.85
CA PRO A 278 0.63 17.13 -13.00
C PRO A 278 0.58 18.22 -14.07
N THR A 279 0.29 17.85 -15.30
CA THR A 279 0.01 18.81 -16.39
C THR A 279 -1.32 19.51 -16.17
N ALA A 280 -1.55 20.65 -16.84
CA ALA A 280 -2.80 21.41 -16.73
C ALA A 280 -4.05 20.57 -17.09
N ASP A 281 -3.94 19.67 -18.08
CA ASP A 281 -5.04 18.77 -18.46
C ASP A 281 -5.30 17.71 -17.38
N GLU A 282 -4.26 17.15 -16.78
CA GLU A 282 -4.37 16.21 -15.66
C GLU A 282 -4.97 16.90 -14.43
N GLU A 283 -4.52 18.13 -14.10
CA GLU A 283 -5.09 18.93 -13.02
C GLU A 283 -6.60 19.18 -13.23
N ALA A 284 -7.00 19.62 -14.43
CA ALA A 284 -8.40 19.89 -14.76
C ALA A 284 -9.27 18.63 -14.61
N TYR A 285 -8.74 17.46 -15.00
CA TYR A 285 -9.46 16.19 -14.83
C TYR A 285 -9.62 15.83 -13.35
N ILE A 286 -8.55 15.95 -12.56
CA ILE A 286 -8.56 15.65 -11.11
C ILE A 286 -9.50 16.62 -10.39
N ASP A 287 -9.41 17.92 -10.67
CA ASP A 287 -10.26 18.95 -10.06
C ASP A 287 -11.75 18.70 -10.33
N LYS A 288 -12.09 18.28 -11.56
CA LYS A 288 -13.47 17.91 -11.92
C LYS A 288 -13.95 16.72 -11.10
N ALA A 289 -13.16 15.64 -11.04
CA ALA A 289 -13.53 14.43 -10.29
C ALA A 289 -13.67 14.71 -8.79
N LEU A 290 -12.77 15.53 -8.21
CA LEU A 290 -12.85 15.98 -6.82
C LEU A 290 -14.13 16.79 -6.57
N ALA A 291 -14.45 17.76 -7.43
CA ALA A 291 -15.64 18.58 -7.29
C ALA A 291 -16.94 17.76 -7.40
N GLU A 292 -16.95 16.69 -8.20
CA GLU A 292 -18.07 15.76 -8.29
C GLU A 292 -18.18 14.86 -7.04
N TYR A 293 -17.05 14.39 -6.50
CA TYR A 293 -17.03 13.53 -5.33
C TYR A 293 -17.38 14.27 -4.02
N LEU A 294 -16.98 15.53 -3.88
CA LEU A 294 -17.16 16.32 -2.66
C LEU A 294 -18.56 16.99 -2.53
N LYS A 295 -19.45 16.84 -3.55
CA LYS A 295 -20.86 17.32 -3.48
C LYS A 295 -21.71 16.43 -2.58
#